data_4cf0b9807ee13328f3bde4c7ff0266ac
#
_entry.id   4cf0b9807ee13328f3bde4c7ff0266ac
#
_cell.length_a   1.000
_cell.length_b   1.000
_cell.length_c   1.000
_cell.angle_alpha   90.00
_cell.angle_beta   90.00
_cell.angle_gamma   90.00
#
_symmetry.space_group_name_H-M   'P 1'
#
loop_
_entity.id
_entity.type
_entity.pdbx_description
1 polymer ?
#
loop_
_entity_poly.entity_id
_entity_poly.type
_entity_poly.pdbx_seq_one_letter_code
_entity_poly.pdbx_strand_id
1 'polypeptide(L)'
;MLVIVSKEFVGYLLAAIGPIALGKIYDVCHSWTMPLVLLQAGDTVVFKDLYRFTREAENGYKKYMEWLDRGINMVFLDNPTVSSDYIRQMMTTAEQQDIVTKTAMESIIKLLIIVELDRGEKQRLYISQSIKDGIAASLSLIHISEP
;
A
#
# COMPACT_ATOMS: atom_id res chain seq x y z
N MET A 1 11.79 -34.11 -30.68
CA MET A 1 12.28 -32.74 -30.62
C MET A 1 12.03 -32.25 -29.18
N LEU A 2 13.10 -32.29 -28.38
CA LEU A 2 13.01 -31.94 -26.94
C LEU A 2 13.19 -30.43 -26.82
N VAL A 3 12.10 -29.71 -26.51
CA VAL A 3 12.18 -28.26 -26.24
C VAL A 3 12.60 -28.08 -24.78
N ILE A 4 13.86 -27.73 -24.57
CA ILE A 4 14.35 -27.33 -23.25
C ILE A 4 13.83 -25.91 -23.02
N VAL A 5 12.69 -25.78 -22.34
CA VAL A 5 12.19 -24.49 -21.87
C VAL A 5 13.00 -24.13 -20.63
N SER A 6 13.88 -23.14 -20.73
CA SER A 6 14.66 -22.65 -19.60
C SER A 6 13.73 -22.14 -18.48
N LYS A 7 14.11 -22.32 -17.22
CA LYS A 7 13.37 -21.81 -16.06
C LYS A 7 13.10 -20.31 -16.16
N GLU A 8 14.01 -19.57 -16.76
CA GLU A 8 13.88 -18.12 -17.02
C GLU A 8 12.73 -17.80 -17.98
N PHE A 9 12.55 -18.58 -19.04
CA PHE A 9 11.46 -18.37 -19.99
C PHE A 9 10.08 -18.59 -19.34
N VAL A 10 9.96 -19.60 -18.48
CA VAL A 10 8.73 -19.83 -17.68
C VAL A 10 8.48 -18.67 -16.72
N GLY A 11 9.54 -18.12 -16.09
CA GLY A 11 9.44 -16.93 -15.24
C GLY A 11 8.95 -15.71 -15.97
N TYR A 12 9.47 -15.42 -17.16
CA TYR A 12 9.00 -14.31 -17.99
C TYR A 12 7.57 -14.50 -18.48
N LEU A 13 7.18 -15.72 -18.82
CA LEU A 13 5.81 -16.03 -19.25
C LEU A 13 4.81 -15.85 -18.11
N LEU A 14 5.14 -16.28 -16.90
CA LEU A 14 4.35 -16.07 -15.69
C LEU A 14 4.28 -14.58 -15.32
N ALA A 15 5.38 -13.84 -15.45
CA ALA A 15 5.41 -12.39 -15.21
C ALA A 15 4.52 -11.62 -16.21
N ALA A 16 4.44 -12.07 -17.46
CA ALA A 16 3.57 -11.47 -18.48
C ALA A 16 2.09 -11.80 -18.27
N ILE A 17 1.78 -13.01 -17.79
CA ILE A 17 0.40 -13.47 -17.55
C ILE A 17 -0.14 -12.94 -16.22
N GLY A 18 0.71 -12.73 -15.22
CA GLY A 18 0.33 -12.29 -13.88
C GLY A 18 -0.57 -11.05 -13.85
N PRO A 19 -0.19 -9.93 -14.47
CA PRO A 19 -1.02 -8.73 -14.50
C PRO A 19 -2.37 -8.92 -15.21
N ILE A 20 -2.41 -9.74 -16.26
CA ILE A 20 -3.64 -10.04 -17.00
C ILE A 20 -4.57 -10.92 -16.18
N ALA A 21 -4.03 -11.92 -15.47
CA ALA A 21 -4.80 -12.79 -14.60
C ALA A 21 -5.36 -12.03 -13.40
N LEU A 22 -4.56 -11.15 -12.77
CA LEU A 22 -4.99 -10.29 -11.66
C LEU A 22 -6.06 -9.30 -12.10
N GLY A 23 -5.95 -8.70 -13.29
CA GLY A 23 -6.95 -7.83 -13.87
C GLY A 23 -8.29 -8.56 -14.11
N LYS A 24 -8.25 -9.76 -14.67
CA LYS A 24 -9.47 -10.59 -14.86
C LYS A 24 -10.11 -11.01 -13.54
N ILE A 25 -9.32 -11.34 -12.52
CA ILE A 25 -9.85 -11.66 -11.18
C ILE A 25 -10.54 -10.43 -10.59
N TYR A 26 -9.95 -9.24 -10.76
CA TYR A 26 -10.59 -7.99 -10.35
C TYR A 26 -11.92 -7.75 -11.08
N ASP A 27 -11.96 -7.93 -12.41
CA ASP A 27 -13.16 -7.73 -13.22
C ASP A 27 -14.32 -8.66 -12.81
N VAL A 28 -14.00 -9.89 -12.38
CA VAL A 28 -14.99 -10.87 -11.91
C VAL A 28 -15.44 -10.60 -10.48
N CYS A 29 -14.51 -10.27 -9.58
CA CYS A 29 -14.79 -10.14 -8.14
C CYS A 29 -15.15 -8.70 -7.73
N HIS A 30 -14.89 -7.70 -8.60
CA HIS A 30 -15.03 -6.26 -8.33
C HIS A 30 -14.34 -5.82 -7.01
N SER A 31 -13.33 -6.56 -6.58
CA SER A 31 -12.59 -6.32 -5.33
C SER A 31 -11.11 -6.64 -5.49
N TRP A 32 -10.26 -5.74 -5.01
CA TRP A 32 -8.81 -5.95 -4.95
C TRP A 32 -8.38 -6.93 -3.84
N THR A 33 -9.29 -7.32 -2.95
CA THR A 33 -8.96 -8.25 -1.86
C THR A 33 -8.61 -9.64 -2.37
N MET A 34 -9.28 -10.14 -3.40
CA MET A 34 -9.01 -11.46 -3.97
C MET A 34 -7.63 -11.57 -4.66
N PRO A 35 -7.24 -10.63 -5.55
CA PRO A 35 -5.87 -10.63 -6.10
C PRO A 35 -4.79 -10.57 -5.04
N LEU A 36 -5.02 -9.83 -3.95
CA LEU A 36 -4.06 -9.66 -2.85
C LEU A 36 -3.91 -10.91 -1.95
N VAL A 37 -4.91 -11.78 -1.91
CA VAL A 37 -4.83 -13.07 -1.18
C VAL A 37 -3.83 -14.03 -1.84
N LEU A 38 -3.56 -13.89 -3.13
CA LEU A 38 -2.61 -14.72 -3.86
C LEU A 38 -1.14 -14.38 -3.60
N LEU A 39 -0.86 -13.27 -2.91
CA LEU A 39 0.50 -12.87 -2.55
C LEU A 39 1.14 -13.88 -1.59
N GLN A 40 2.36 -14.27 -1.92
CA GLN A 40 3.18 -15.21 -1.15
C GLN A 40 4.35 -14.50 -0.47
N ALA A 41 4.97 -15.20 0.47
CA ALA A 41 6.20 -14.72 1.11
C ALA A 41 7.29 -14.49 0.05
N GLY A 42 7.93 -13.33 0.09
CA GLY A 42 8.93 -12.89 -0.89
C GLY A 42 8.38 -12.05 -2.05
N ASP A 43 7.06 -12.02 -2.25
CA ASP A 43 6.49 -11.13 -3.25
C ASP A 43 6.68 -9.66 -2.87
N THR A 44 6.89 -8.80 -3.87
CA THR A 44 7.06 -7.37 -3.67
C THR A 44 5.89 -6.62 -4.30
N VAL A 45 5.20 -5.84 -3.48
CA VAL A 45 4.12 -4.95 -3.92
C VAL A 45 4.57 -3.51 -3.83
N VAL A 46 4.49 -2.78 -4.94
CA VAL A 46 4.89 -1.37 -5.01
C VAL A 46 3.66 -0.50 -4.98
N PHE A 47 3.61 0.39 -4.00
CA PHE A 47 2.59 1.43 -3.88
C PHE A 47 3.22 2.80 -4.15
N LYS A 48 2.47 3.70 -4.76
CA LYS A 48 2.94 5.08 -4.88
C LYS A 48 3.08 5.70 -3.50
N ASP A 49 2.05 5.55 -2.67
CA ASP A 49 1.93 6.13 -1.34
C ASP A 49 1.18 5.19 -0.40
N LEU A 50 1.29 5.41 0.90
CA LEU A 50 0.74 4.53 1.93
C LEU A 50 -0.81 4.55 1.98
N TYR A 51 -1.45 5.66 1.61
CA TYR A 51 -2.92 5.74 1.60
C TYR A 51 -3.59 4.97 0.44
N ARG A 52 -2.80 4.52 -0.54
CA ARG A 52 -3.27 3.56 -1.54
C ARG A 52 -3.32 2.14 -1.02
N PHE A 53 -2.54 1.84 0.00
CA PHE A 53 -2.58 0.56 0.68
C PHE A 53 -3.84 0.40 1.53
N THR A 54 -4.24 1.45 2.26
CA THR A 54 -5.42 1.44 3.11
C THR A 54 -6.03 2.83 3.24
N ARG A 55 -7.33 2.87 3.49
CA ARG A 55 -8.09 4.11 3.70
C ARG A 55 -8.30 4.45 5.17
N GLU A 56 -8.06 3.51 6.07
CA GLU A 56 -8.29 3.64 7.50
C GLU A 56 -6.97 3.46 8.25
N ALA A 57 -6.62 4.39 9.13
CA ALA A 57 -5.34 4.38 9.82
C ALA A 57 -5.21 3.17 10.77
N GLU A 58 -6.23 2.90 11.57
CA GLU A 58 -6.18 1.84 12.59
C GLU A 58 -6.18 0.42 11.99
N ASN A 59 -7.09 0.15 11.06
CA ASN A 59 -7.12 -1.12 10.35
C ASN A 59 -5.93 -1.27 9.41
N GLY A 60 -5.42 -0.15 8.90
CA GLY A 60 -4.24 -0.09 8.05
C GLY A 60 -3.00 -0.60 8.75
N TYR A 61 -2.77 -0.21 10.00
CA TYR A 61 -1.64 -0.71 10.78
C TYR A 61 -1.71 -2.24 10.97
N LYS A 62 -2.87 -2.78 11.35
CA LYS A 62 -3.06 -4.23 11.52
C LYS A 62 -2.76 -4.99 10.22
N LYS A 63 -3.30 -4.51 9.11
CA LYS A 63 -3.08 -5.10 7.79
C LYS A 63 -1.62 -4.99 7.33
N TYR A 64 -0.96 -3.89 7.65
CA TYR A 64 0.46 -3.69 7.38
C TYR A 64 1.31 -4.73 8.10
N MET A 65 1.08 -4.93 9.41
CA MET A 65 1.79 -5.92 10.21
C MET A 65 1.51 -7.36 9.74
N GLU A 66 0.26 -7.67 9.41
CA GLU A 66 -0.12 -8.98 8.84
C GLU A 66 0.67 -9.30 7.56
N TRP A 67 0.83 -8.34 6.67
CA TRP A 67 1.58 -8.53 5.43
C TRP A 67 3.08 -8.66 5.70
N LEU A 68 3.60 -7.88 6.64
CA LEU A 68 4.99 -7.95 7.06
C LEU A 68 5.32 -9.33 7.64
N ASP A 69 4.44 -9.88 8.49
CA ASP A 69 4.56 -11.21 9.11
C ASP A 69 4.44 -12.33 8.09
N ARG A 70 3.61 -12.16 7.06
CA ARG A 70 3.52 -13.07 5.91
C ARG A 70 4.76 -13.04 5.01
N GLY A 71 5.72 -12.17 5.26
CA GLY A 71 6.92 -12.04 4.45
C GLY A 71 6.71 -11.32 3.11
N ILE A 72 5.61 -10.60 2.93
CA ILE A 72 5.36 -9.78 1.75
C ILE A 72 6.17 -8.49 1.84
N ASN A 73 6.83 -8.11 0.76
CA ASN A 73 7.57 -6.87 0.68
C ASN A 73 6.67 -5.74 0.17
N MET A 74 6.58 -4.67 0.93
CA MET A 74 5.84 -3.47 0.57
C MET A 74 6.83 -2.32 0.33
N VAL A 75 6.77 -1.72 -0.85
CA VAL A 75 7.60 -0.57 -1.23
C VAL A 75 6.68 0.62 -1.47
N PHE A 76 6.93 1.72 -0.75
CA PHE A 76 6.19 2.97 -0.89
C PHE A 76 7.10 4.03 -1.50
N LEU A 77 6.78 4.49 -2.73
CA LEU A 77 7.65 5.38 -3.49
C LEU A 77 7.75 6.77 -2.86
N ASP A 78 6.63 7.32 -2.40
CA ASP A 78 6.57 8.65 -1.79
C ASP A 78 6.96 8.62 -0.29
N ASN A 79 6.93 7.44 0.36
CA ASN A 79 7.19 7.25 1.79
C ASN A 79 8.16 6.07 2.04
N PRO A 80 9.43 6.16 1.63
CA PRO A 80 10.39 5.05 1.76
C PRO A 80 10.60 4.56 3.20
N THR A 81 10.44 5.46 4.19
CA THR A 81 10.61 5.18 5.62
C THR A 81 9.59 4.21 6.20
N VAL A 82 8.47 3.98 5.51
CA VAL A 82 7.46 2.98 5.88
C VAL A 82 7.48 1.76 4.97
N SER A 83 8.46 1.65 4.08
CA SER A 83 8.66 0.43 3.29
C SER A 83 9.12 -0.72 4.18
N SER A 84 8.70 -1.95 3.84
CA SER A 84 8.93 -3.12 4.69
C SER A 84 10.40 -3.39 4.98
N ASP A 85 11.31 -3.12 4.06
CA ASP A 85 12.74 -3.31 4.28
C ASP A 85 13.28 -2.40 5.39
N TYR A 86 12.89 -1.12 5.38
CA TYR A 86 13.29 -0.16 6.41
C TYR A 86 12.71 -0.56 7.78
N ILE A 87 11.45 -0.93 7.83
CA ILE A 87 10.79 -1.35 9.08
C ILE A 87 11.41 -2.65 9.63
N ARG A 88 11.68 -3.65 8.77
CA ARG A 88 12.37 -4.89 9.19
C ARG A 88 13.77 -4.61 9.74
N GLN A 89 14.53 -3.72 9.10
CA GLN A 89 15.84 -3.32 9.60
C GLN A 89 15.75 -2.68 10.99
N MET A 90 14.77 -1.79 11.20
CA MET A 90 14.53 -1.20 12.53
C MET A 90 14.13 -2.26 13.56
N MET A 91 13.24 -3.21 13.19
CA MET A 91 12.82 -4.30 14.07
C MET A 91 13.99 -5.20 14.44
N THR A 92 14.82 -5.61 13.49
CA THR A 92 16.02 -6.42 13.73
C THR A 92 17.01 -5.71 14.64
N THR A 93 17.18 -4.40 14.45
CA THR A 93 18.03 -3.58 15.34
C THR A 93 17.45 -3.52 16.76
N ALA A 94 16.14 -3.42 16.90
CA ALA A 94 15.44 -3.41 18.18
C ALA A 94 15.58 -4.76 18.93
N GLU A 95 15.55 -5.89 18.22
CA GLU A 95 15.70 -7.22 18.83
C GLU A 95 17.05 -7.46 19.47
N GLN A 96 18.09 -6.73 19.05
CA GLN A 96 19.46 -6.82 19.59
C GLN A 96 19.66 -5.95 20.84
N GLN A 97 18.66 -5.17 21.25
CA GLN A 97 18.72 -4.25 22.37
C GLN A 97 18.09 -4.84 23.65
N ASP A 98 18.25 -4.12 24.74
CA ASP A 98 17.58 -4.44 26.01
C ASP A 98 16.04 -4.28 25.87
N ILE A 99 15.30 -4.91 26.79
CA ILE A 99 13.83 -5.00 26.71
C ILE A 99 13.14 -3.63 26.68
N VAL A 100 13.70 -2.64 27.37
CA VAL A 100 13.14 -1.27 27.41
C VAL A 100 13.32 -0.57 26.07
N THR A 101 14.53 -0.65 25.51
CA THR A 101 14.84 -0.08 24.19
C THR A 101 14.05 -0.76 23.09
N LYS A 102 13.91 -2.09 23.14
CA LYS A 102 13.07 -2.85 22.22
C LYS A 102 11.62 -2.34 22.23
N THR A 103 11.01 -2.26 23.40
CA THR A 103 9.61 -1.79 23.55
C THR A 103 9.44 -0.35 23.08
N ALA A 104 10.42 0.51 23.35
CA ALA A 104 10.41 1.89 22.84
C ALA A 104 10.49 1.93 21.32
N MET A 105 11.37 1.16 20.68
CA MET A 105 11.49 1.09 19.23
C MET A 105 10.24 0.53 18.54
N GLU A 106 9.65 -0.52 19.08
CA GLU A 106 8.37 -1.05 18.59
C GLU A 106 7.25 0.01 18.64
N SER A 107 7.22 0.80 19.71
CA SER A 107 6.27 1.91 19.85
C SER A 107 6.53 3.02 18.84
N ILE A 108 7.78 3.34 18.55
CA ILE A 108 8.18 4.33 17.53
C ILE A 108 7.78 3.85 16.13
N ILE A 109 8.03 2.58 15.79
CA ILE A 109 7.63 1.99 14.50
C ILE A 109 6.12 2.07 14.33
N LYS A 110 5.37 1.71 15.36
CA LYS A 110 3.91 1.79 15.36
C LYS A 110 3.44 3.23 15.12
N LEU A 111 4.00 4.19 15.84
CA LEU A 111 3.66 5.61 15.68
C LEU A 111 4.01 6.11 14.26
N LEU A 112 5.17 5.74 13.73
CA LEU A 112 5.59 6.13 12.38
C LEU A 112 4.56 5.70 11.33
N ILE A 113 4.14 4.44 11.37
CA ILE A 113 3.17 3.90 10.42
C ILE A 113 1.80 4.59 10.60
N ILE A 114 1.33 4.74 11.83
CA ILE A 114 0.02 5.36 12.11
C ILE A 114 0.00 6.83 11.68
N VAL A 115 1.06 7.59 11.96
CA VAL A 115 1.16 9.01 11.58
C VAL A 115 1.11 9.19 10.06
N GLU A 116 1.83 8.33 9.31
CA GLU A 116 1.79 8.40 7.84
C GLU A 116 0.43 7.99 7.28
N LEU A 117 -0.25 7.02 7.88
CA LEU A 117 -1.61 6.64 7.50
C LEU A 117 -2.62 7.76 7.77
N ASP A 118 -2.57 8.38 8.95
CA ASP A 118 -3.44 9.51 9.34
C ASP A 118 -3.19 10.73 8.44
N ARG A 119 -1.93 11.00 8.11
CA ARG A 119 -1.57 12.06 7.16
C ARG A 119 -2.21 11.84 5.79
N GLY A 120 -2.15 10.62 5.27
CA GLY A 120 -2.77 10.26 4.00
C GLY A 120 -4.30 10.40 4.02
N GLU A 121 -4.95 10.02 5.12
CA GLU A 121 -6.39 10.18 5.29
C GLU A 121 -6.80 11.66 5.31
N LYS A 122 -6.12 12.49 6.07
CA LYS A 122 -6.34 13.95 6.14
C LYS A 122 -6.15 14.60 4.77
N GLN A 123 -5.09 14.24 4.04
CA GLN A 123 -4.85 14.78 2.71
C GLN A 123 -5.98 14.41 1.73
N ARG A 124 -6.48 13.19 1.77
CA ARG A 124 -7.62 12.75 0.97
C ARG A 124 -8.90 13.54 1.28
N LEU A 125 -9.19 13.74 2.56
CA LEU A 125 -10.35 14.53 3.00
C LEU A 125 -10.23 15.98 2.53
N TYR A 126 -9.04 16.59 2.66
CA TYR A 126 -8.78 17.94 2.18
C TYR A 126 -9.00 18.08 0.67
N ILE A 127 -8.45 17.16 -0.14
CA ILE A 127 -8.65 17.17 -1.60
C ILE A 127 -10.12 17.01 -1.94
N SER A 128 -10.83 16.07 -1.28
CA SER A 128 -12.27 15.87 -1.50
C SER A 128 -13.09 17.12 -1.20
N GLN A 129 -12.75 17.83 -0.11
CA GLN A 129 -13.43 19.08 0.25
C GLN A 129 -13.13 20.18 -0.77
N SER A 130 -11.86 20.37 -1.14
CA SER A 130 -11.46 21.37 -2.14
C SER A 130 -12.16 21.18 -3.49
N ILE A 131 -12.36 19.92 -3.92
CA ILE A 131 -13.10 19.62 -5.15
C ILE A 131 -14.58 20.02 -5.00
N LYS A 132 -15.22 19.71 -3.88
CA LYS A 132 -16.62 20.08 -3.62
C LYS A 132 -16.80 21.62 -3.62
N ASP A 133 -15.88 22.30 -2.96
CA ASP A 133 -15.92 23.78 -2.89
C ASP A 133 -15.71 24.41 -4.27
N GLY A 134 -14.80 23.86 -5.09
CA GLY A 134 -14.59 24.29 -6.46
C GLY A 134 -15.81 24.06 -7.36
N ILE A 135 -16.50 22.93 -7.22
CA ILE A 135 -17.74 22.66 -7.95
C ILE A 135 -18.85 23.62 -7.51
N ALA A 136 -19.01 23.84 -6.21
CA ALA A 136 -20.01 24.77 -5.69
C ALA A 136 -19.78 26.22 -6.18
N ALA A 137 -18.51 26.66 -6.20
CA ALA A 137 -18.15 27.98 -6.72
C ALA A 137 -18.46 28.11 -8.22
N SER A 138 -18.15 27.10 -9.04
CA SER A 138 -18.45 27.14 -10.47
C SER A 138 -19.96 27.13 -10.77
N LEU A 139 -20.75 26.37 -10.00
CA LEU A 139 -22.20 26.35 -10.13
C LEU A 139 -22.83 27.71 -9.75
N SER A 140 -22.30 28.39 -8.74
CA SER A 140 -22.78 29.73 -8.34
C SER A 140 -22.53 30.78 -9.43
N LEU A 141 -21.40 30.67 -10.18
CA LEU A 141 -21.09 31.57 -11.30
C LEU A 141 -22.01 31.33 -12.52
N ILE A 142 -22.43 30.10 -12.78
CA ILE A 142 -23.37 29.79 -13.87
C ILE A 142 -24.75 30.40 -13.59
N HIS A 143 -25.19 30.42 -12.34
CA HIS A 143 -26.50 31.00 -11.96
C HIS A 143 -26.57 32.52 -12.05
N ILE A 144 -25.40 33.21 -12.10
CA ILE A 144 -25.35 34.70 -12.20
C ILE A 144 -25.41 35.14 -13.66
N SER A 145 -25.19 34.24 -14.64
CA SER A 145 -25.12 34.58 -16.06
C SER A 145 -26.41 34.31 -16.85
N GLU A 146 -27.53 33.97 -16.22
CA GLU A 146 -28.84 33.96 -16.90
C GLU A 146 -29.50 35.35 -16.78
N PRO A 147 -29.82 36.01 -17.91
CA PRO A 147 -30.52 37.29 -17.94
C PRO A 147 -31.99 37.18 -17.55
#